data_ed1c9eb62cca037f057cd6901e2e5b67
#
_entry.id   ed1c9eb62cca037f057cd6901e2e5b67
#
_cell.length_a   1.000
_cell.length_b   1.000
_cell.length_c   1.000
_cell.angle_alpha   90.00
_cell.angle_beta   90.00
_cell.angle_gamma   90.00
#
_symmetry.space_group_name_H-M   'P 1'
#
loop_
_entity.id
_entity.type
_entity.pdbx_description
1 polymer ?
#
loop_
_entity_poly.entity_id
_entity_poly.type
_entity_poly.pdbx_seq_one_letter_code
_entity_poly.pdbx_strand_id
1 'polypeptide(L)'
;QISDAYRTWYAEQGKLGLQNEPLYPGMVELLKNLKKDDWLIGVATNKSRIGLTNGLAKHNLSDIFDVTLSTDENIPKPDPAMPIRGMKELGVNSDRTVIVGDTINDIGAGVNAGIKSIGVKWGYNSEELLLSAGAHHLVSDAQELYKLLNGMFD
;
A
#
# COMPACT_ATOMS: atom_id res chain seq x y z
N GLN A 1 10.76 -10.80 18.12
CA GLN A 1 10.57 -9.48 18.67
C GLN A 1 9.43 -8.72 18.03
N ILE A 2 9.00 -7.67 18.69
CA ILE A 2 7.87 -6.87 18.21
C ILE A 2 8.16 -6.31 16.83
N SER A 3 9.34 -5.76 16.61
CA SER A 3 9.70 -5.19 15.31
C SER A 3 9.70 -6.23 14.19
N ASP A 4 10.05 -7.46 14.50
CA ASP A 4 10.06 -8.54 13.52
C ASP A 4 8.67 -9.03 13.17
N ALA A 5 7.70 -8.79 14.06
CA ALA A 5 6.31 -9.17 13.83
C ALA A 5 5.56 -8.19 12.96
N TYR A 6 6.06 -6.96 12.84
CA TYR A 6 5.36 -5.95 12.05
C TYR A 6 5.50 -6.20 10.56
N ARG A 7 4.39 -6.04 9.89
CA ARG A 7 4.30 -6.13 8.43
C ARG A 7 3.67 -4.85 7.93
N THR A 8 4.21 -4.30 6.85
CA THR A 8 3.80 -3.00 6.36
C THR A 8 3.13 -3.12 4.99
N TRP A 9 2.03 -2.45 4.84
CA TRP A 9 1.25 -2.44 3.62
C TRP A 9 1.03 -0.99 3.18
N TYR A 10 1.36 -0.71 1.94
CA TYR A 10 1.14 0.60 1.35
C TYR A 10 0.19 0.48 0.18
N ALA A 11 -0.72 1.43 0.07
CA ALA A 11 -1.69 1.46 -0.99
C ALA A 11 -1.67 2.80 -1.71
N GLU A 12 -2.07 2.78 -2.96
CA GLU A 12 -2.23 3.99 -3.74
C GLU A 12 -3.60 4.60 -3.43
N GLN A 13 -3.62 5.89 -3.17
CA GLN A 13 -4.82 6.62 -2.75
C GLN A 13 -5.99 6.46 -3.71
N GLY A 14 -5.72 6.61 -5.02
CA GLY A 14 -6.78 6.56 -6.01
C GLY A 14 -7.53 5.23 -6.04
N LYS A 15 -6.85 4.15 -5.69
CA LYS A 15 -7.44 2.81 -5.75
C LYS A 15 -8.14 2.40 -4.48
N LEU A 16 -7.92 3.13 -3.42
CA LEU A 16 -8.74 3.01 -2.22
C LEU A 16 -10.04 3.81 -2.35
N GLY A 17 -10.23 4.55 -3.44
CA GLY A 17 -11.41 5.38 -3.63
C GLY A 17 -11.39 6.60 -2.72
N LEU A 18 -10.21 7.09 -2.34
CA LEU A 18 -10.07 8.15 -1.35
C LEU A 18 -10.42 9.54 -1.87
N GLN A 19 -10.77 9.71 -3.14
CA GLN A 19 -11.15 11.01 -3.65
C GLN A 19 -12.66 11.18 -3.63
N ASN A 20 -13.33 10.88 -4.73
CA ASN A 20 -14.78 11.03 -4.84
C ASN A 20 -15.50 9.71 -5.12
N GLU A 21 -14.75 8.63 -5.26
CA GLU A 21 -15.30 7.33 -5.57
C GLU A 21 -15.51 6.50 -4.31
N PRO A 22 -16.46 5.56 -4.33
CA PRO A 22 -16.59 4.59 -3.24
C PRO A 22 -15.33 3.75 -3.16
N LEU A 23 -15.01 3.27 -1.97
CA LEU A 23 -13.92 2.32 -1.81
C LEU A 23 -14.25 1.02 -2.55
N TYR A 24 -13.23 0.36 -3.06
CA TYR A 24 -13.41 -0.95 -3.67
C TYR A 24 -14.04 -1.91 -2.65
N PRO A 25 -14.99 -2.77 -3.08
CA PRO A 25 -15.67 -3.68 -2.14
C PRO A 25 -14.69 -4.50 -1.32
N GLY A 26 -14.91 -4.55 -0.01
CA GLY A 26 -14.08 -5.32 0.90
C GLY A 26 -12.86 -4.59 1.44
N MET A 27 -12.54 -3.39 0.96
CA MET A 27 -11.33 -2.70 1.39
C MET A 27 -11.37 -2.24 2.85
N VAL A 28 -12.50 -1.74 3.31
CA VAL A 28 -12.64 -1.32 4.71
C VAL A 28 -12.45 -2.53 5.64
N GLU A 29 -13.07 -3.64 5.32
CA GLU A 29 -12.93 -4.86 6.10
C GLU A 29 -11.50 -5.38 6.09
N LEU A 30 -10.84 -5.34 4.93
CA LEU A 30 -9.46 -5.74 4.78
C LEU A 30 -8.56 -4.91 5.72
N LEU A 31 -8.70 -3.60 5.68
CA LEU A 31 -7.88 -2.71 6.52
C LEU A 31 -8.11 -2.98 8.01
N LYS A 32 -9.35 -3.15 8.41
CA LYS A 32 -9.69 -3.45 9.80
C LYS A 32 -9.11 -4.80 10.25
N ASN A 33 -9.19 -5.80 9.38
CA ASN A 33 -8.65 -7.12 9.69
C ASN A 33 -7.13 -7.10 9.79
N LEU A 34 -6.47 -6.35 8.92
CA LEU A 34 -5.02 -6.20 9.00
C LEU A 34 -4.59 -5.54 10.30
N LYS A 35 -5.31 -4.51 10.73
CA LYS A 35 -5.02 -3.86 12.02
C LYS A 35 -5.21 -4.83 13.18
N LYS A 36 -6.25 -5.64 13.11
CA LYS A 36 -6.51 -6.66 14.13
C LYS A 36 -5.41 -7.71 14.19
N ASP A 37 -4.79 -8.00 13.05
CA ASP A 37 -3.70 -8.96 12.94
C ASP A 37 -2.33 -8.30 13.20
N ASP A 38 -2.31 -7.12 13.76
CA ASP A 38 -1.12 -6.36 14.13
C ASP A 38 -0.23 -5.93 12.96
N TRP A 39 -0.82 -5.74 11.78
CA TRP A 39 -0.12 -5.13 10.67
C TRP A 39 0.07 -3.64 10.91
N LEU A 40 1.23 -3.13 10.52
CA LEU A 40 1.41 -1.70 10.35
C LEU A 40 1.00 -1.36 8.92
N ILE A 41 0.22 -0.30 8.77
CA ILE A 41 -0.36 0.07 7.48
C ILE A 41 0.04 1.49 7.12
N GLY A 42 0.55 1.66 5.90
CA GLY A 42 0.90 2.97 5.38
C GLY A 42 0.19 3.28 4.08
N VAL A 43 0.12 4.57 3.77
CA VAL A 43 -0.33 5.07 2.47
C VAL A 43 0.82 5.84 1.84
N ALA A 44 1.13 5.53 0.58
CA ALA A 44 2.11 6.26 -0.21
C ALA A 44 1.43 6.71 -1.50
N THR A 45 1.31 8.01 -1.70
CA THR A 45 0.56 8.55 -2.84
C THR A 45 1.32 9.66 -3.56
N ASN A 46 1.16 9.72 -4.88
CA ASN A 46 1.70 10.83 -5.68
C ASN A 46 0.79 12.06 -5.63
N LYS A 47 -0.18 12.08 -4.76
CA LYS A 47 -1.04 13.24 -4.56
C LYS A 47 -0.52 14.13 -3.45
N SER A 48 -1.12 15.32 -3.33
CA SER A 48 -0.73 16.30 -2.32
C SER A 48 -1.14 15.86 -0.91
N ARG A 49 -0.52 16.46 0.08
CA ARG A 49 -0.87 16.20 1.49
C ARG A 49 -2.33 16.56 1.76
N ILE A 50 -2.81 17.68 1.22
CA ILE A 50 -4.20 18.11 1.42
C ILE A 50 -5.16 17.09 0.81
N GLY A 51 -4.88 16.65 -0.41
CA GLY A 51 -5.71 15.65 -1.07
C GLY A 51 -5.77 14.34 -0.30
N LEU A 52 -4.65 13.88 0.20
CA LEU A 52 -4.58 12.67 1.01
C LEU A 52 -5.37 12.82 2.31
N THR A 53 -5.14 13.89 3.04
CA THR A 53 -5.82 14.14 4.32
C THR A 53 -7.33 14.20 4.15
N ASN A 54 -7.80 14.94 3.14
CA ASN A 54 -9.23 15.07 2.87
C ASN A 54 -9.85 13.72 2.45
N GLY A 55 -9.15 12.97 1.63
CA GLY A 55 -9.62 11.65 1.20
C GLY A 55 -9.77 10.69 2.35
N LEU A 56 -8.79 10.64 3.24
CA LEU A 56 -8.84 9.77 4.41
C LEU A 56 -9.99 10.16 5.35
N ALA A 57 -10.17 11.47 5.57
CA ALA A 57 -11.25 11.96 6.43
C ALA A 57 -12.62 11.61 5.84
N LYS A 58 -12.79 11.75 4.54
CA LYS A 58 -14.05 11.46 3.85
C LYS A 58 -14.51 10.02 4.05
N HIS A 59 -13.59 9.09 4.10
CA HIS A 59 -13.89 7.67 4.24
C HIS A 59 -13.68 7.15 5.67
N ASN A 60 -13.48 8.05 6.64
CA ASN A 60 -13.26 7.69 8.05
C ASN A 60 -12.06 6.76 8.24
N LEU A 61 -11.00 7.01 7.48
CA LEU A 61 -9.77 6.21 7.51
C LEU A 61 -8.59 6.95 8.11
N SER A 62 -8.80 8.15 8.67
CA SER A 62 -7.69 8.99 9.18
C SER A 62 -6.85 8.29 10.26
N ASP A 63 -7.46 7.45 11.06
CA ASP A 63 -6.79 6.81 12.20
C ASP A 63 -6.29 5.40 11.90
N ILE A 64 -6.55 4.88 10.71
CA ILE A 64 -6.18 3.49 10.42
C ILE A 64 -4.75 3.34 9.93
N PHE A 65 -4.17 4.39 9.37
CA PHE A 65 -2.83 4.35 8.80
C PHE A 65 -1.78 4.80 9.82
N ASP A 66 -0.74 4.01 9.94
CA ASP A 66 0.37 4.28 10.87
C ASP A 66 1.37 5.29 10.29
N VAL A 67 1.42 5.41 8.96
CA VAL A 67 2.23 6.42 8.29
C VAL A 67 1.52 6.83 7.00
N THR A 68 1.60 8.11 6.67
CA THR A 68 1.05 8.64 5.41
C THR A 68 2.13 9.45 4.71
N LEU A 69 2.34 9.17 3.43
CA LEU A 69 3.42 9.75 2.64
C LEU A 69 2.85 10.35 1.37
N SER A 70 3.15 11.62 1.15
CA SER A 70 2.68 12.37 -0.02
C SER A 70 3.85 12.95 -0.81
N THR A 71 3.56 13.45 -2.01
CA THR A 71 4.58 14.10 -2.83
C THR A 71 5.00 15.46 -2.28
N ASP A 72 4.25 16.04 -1.36
CA ASP A 72 4.66 17.30 -0.75
C ASP A 72 5.93 17.14 0.07
N GLU A 73 6.17 15.96 0.61
CA GLU A 73 7.34 15.69 1.45
C GLU A 73 8.30 14.65 0.87
N ASN A 74 7.97 14.04 -0.26
CA ASN A 74 8.75 12.93 -0.80
C ASN A 74 8.86 12.97 -2.32
N ILE A 75 9.91 12.35 -2.84
CA ILE A 75 10.04 12.16 -4.28
C ILE A 75 8.95 11.19 -4.74
N PRO A 76 8.25 11.49 -5.85
CA PRO A 76 7.14 10.66 -6.31
C PRO A 76 7.57 9.25 -6.73
N LYS A 77 6.66 8.29 -6.57
CA LYS A 77 6.81 6.96 -7.14
C LYS A 77 6.94 7.07 -8.67
N PRO A 78 7.75 6.28 -9.34
CA PRO A 78 8.35 5.02 -8.90
C PRO A 78 9.68 5.13 -8.15
N ASP A 79 10.08 6.33 -7.74
CA ASP A 79 11.25 6.47 -6.88
C ASP A 79 10.98 5.74 -5.57
N PRO A 80 11.97 5.07 -4.96
CA PRO A 80 11.74 4.30 -3.73
C PRO A 80 11.69 5.14 -2.46
N ALA A 81 11.76 6.46 -2.56
CA ALA A 81 11.82 7.34 -1.39
C ALA A 81 10.67 7.13 -0.41
N MET A 82 9.44 7.01 -0.90
CA MET A 82 8.28 6.85 -0.03
C MET A 82 8.33 5.54 0.77
N PRO A 83 8.44 4.37 0.14
CA PRO A 83 8.51 3.13 0.92
C PRO A 83 9.74 3.07 1.83
N ILE A 84 10.88 3.60 1.41
CA ILE A 84 12.07 3.64 2.26
C ILE A 84 11.83 4.49 3.50
N ARG A 85 11.25 5.66 3.32
CA ARG A 85 10.93 6.55 4.43
C ARG A 85 9.91 5.93 5.38
N GLY A 86 8.89 5.31 4.82
CA GLY A 86 7.87 4.64 5.62
C GLY A 86 8.44 3.53 6.48
N MET A 87 9.30 2.70 5.91
CA MET A 87 9.97 1.65 6.67
C MET A 87 10.81 2.23 7.80
N LYS A 88 11.51 3.31 7.53
CA LYS A 88 12.34 3.97 8.53
C LYS A 88 11.49 4.53 9.67
N GLU A 89 10.40 5.20 9.35
CA GLU A 89 9.53 5.80 10.37
C GLU A 89 8.84 4.74 11.23
N LEU A 90 8.53 3.59 10.65
CA LEU A 90 7.86 2.51 11.37
C LEU A 90 8.83 1.52 12.00
N GLY A 91 10.12 1.64 11.72
CA GLY A 91 11.12 0.75 12.28
C GLY A 91 11.03 -0.69 11.79
N VAL A 92 10.64 -0.89 10.52
CA VAL A 92 10.48 -2.22 9.93
C VAL A 92 11.52 -2.47 8.85
N ASN A 93 11.77 -3.74 8.57
CA ASN A 93 12.75 -4.16 7.56
C ASN A 93 12.07 -4.46 6.22
N SER A 94 12.87 -4.39 5.14
CA SER A 94 12.36 -4.63 3.80
C SER A 94 11.81 -6.06 3.61
N ASP A 95 12.37 -7.03 4.31
CA ASP A 95 11.91 -8.43 4.22
C ASP A 95 10.56 -8.66 4.92
N ARG A 96 10.07 -7.67 5.65
CA ARG A 96 8.76 -7.74 6.33
C ARG A 96 7.78 -6.70 5.79
N THR A 97 8.08 -6.12 4.63
CA THR A 97 7.31 -5.02 4.06
C THR A 97 6.86 -5.36 2.65
N VAL A 98 5.65 -4.96 2.31
CA VAL A 98 5.09 -5.17 0.98
C VAL A 98 4.38 -3.89 0.53
N ILE A 99 4.44 -3.60 -0.77
CA ILE A 99 3.65 -2.53 -1.37
C ILE A 99 2.54 -3.14 -2.21
N VAL A 100 1.36 -2.54 -2.16
CA VAL A 100 0.20 -3.00 -2.91
C VAL A 100 -0.29 -1.83 -3.77
N GLY A 101 -0.43 -2.06 -5.05
CA GLY A 101 -0.88 -1.00 -5.93
C GLY A 101 -1.37 -1.49 -7.28
N ASP A 102 -1.92 -0.57 -8.05
CA ASP A 102 -2.52 -0.87 -9.34
C ASP A 102 -1.80 -0.22 -10.52
N THR A 103 -0.69 0.48 -10.25
CA THR A 103 0.06 1.15 -11.30
C THR A 103 1.50 0.67 -11.35
N ILE A 104 2.11 0.86 -12.52
CA ILE A 104 3.54 0.56 -12.68
C ILE A 104 4.41 1.41 -11.76
N ASN A 105 3.91 2.58 -11.35
CA ASN A 105 4.64 3.43 -10.40
C ASN A 105 4.68 2.82 -9.01
N ASP A 106 3.58 2.22 -8.57
CA ASP A 106 3.53 1.52 -7.28
C ASP A 106 4.48 0.33 -7.27
N ILE A 107 4.38 -0.49 -8.30
CA ILE A 107 5.20 -1.69 -8.41
C ILE A 107 6.68 -1.30 -8.51
N GLY A 108 6.99 -0.30 -9.33
CA GLY A 108 8.36 0.19 -9.50
C GLY A 108 8.96 0.71 -8.20
N ALA A 109 8.18 1.43 -7.41
CA ALA A 109 8.66 1.93 -6.12
C ALA A 109 9.03 0.78 -5.19
N GLY A 110 8.23 -0.27 -5.17
CA GLY A 110 8.52 -1.45 -4.37
C GLY A 110 9.77 -2.19 -4.85
N VAL A 111 9.87 -2.42 -6.14
CA VAL A 111 11.04 -3.08 -6.73
C VAL A 111 12.32 -2.28 -6.42
N ASN A 112 12.25 -0.96 -6.61
CA ASN A 112 13.40 -0.09 -6.37
C ASN A 112 13.78 0.01 -4.89
N ALA A 113 12.82 -0.19 -4.01
CA ALA A 113 13.05 -0.21 -2.55
C ALA A 113 13.47 -1.58 -2.03
N GLY A 114 13.46 -2.60 -2.88
CA GLY A 114 13.84 -3.95 -2.47
C GLY A 114 12.77 -4.67 -1.64
N ILE A 115 11.51 -4.32 -1.82
CA ILE A 115 10.40 -4.96 -1.12
C ILE A 115 9.49 -5.69 -2.11
N LYS A 116 8.67 -6.60 -1.61
CA LYS A 116 7.71 -7.31 -2.46
C LYS A 116 6.62 -6.37 -2.94
N SER A 117 6.22 -6.54 -4.19
CA SER A 117 5.17 -5.73 -4.81
C SER A 117 4.02 -6.62 -5.23
N ILE A 118 2.81 -6.24 -4.84
CA ILE A 118 1.58 -6.94 -5.20
C ILE A 118 0.75 -6.02 -6.08
N GLY A 119 0.42 -6.49 -7.27
CA GLY A 119 -0.46 -5.76 -8.17
C GLY A 119 -1.91 -6.15 -7.95
N VAL A 120 -2.81 -5.18 -7.99
CA VAL A 120 -4.25 -5.44 -7.90
C VAL A 120 -4.87 -5.27 -9.28
N LYS A 121 -5.70 -6.26 -9.67
CA LYS A 121 -6.23 -6.34 -11.02
C LYS A 121 -7.42 -5.41 -11.28
N TRP A 122 -8.03 -4.92 -10.23
CA TRP A 122 -9.22 -4.06 -10.35
C TRP A 122 -8.89 -2.59 -10.60
N GLY A 123 -7.62 -2.29 -10.82
CA GLY A 123 -7.17 -0.91 -10.91
C GLY A 123 -6.83 -0.44 -12.32
N TYR A 124 -5.92 0.51 -12.38
CA TYR A 124 -5.64 1.29 -13.57
C TYR A 124 -4.83 0.56 -14.64
N ASN A 125 -3.72 -0.07 -14.27
CA ASN A 125 -2.87 -0.74 -15.24
C ASN A 125 -3.28 -2.20 -15.44
N SER A 126 -3.01 -2.73 -16.64
CA SER A 126 -3.28 -4.13 -16.97
C SER A 126 -2.35 -5.07 -16.21
N GLU A 127 -2.75 -6.35 -16.15
CA GLU A 127 -1.90 -7.38 -15.57
C GLU A 127 -0.54 -7.45 -16.24
N GLU A 128 -0.50 -7.35 -17.57
CA GLU A 128 0.75 -7.40 -18.33
C GLU A 128 1.70 -6.30 -17.92
N LEU A 129 1.19 -5.08 -17.78
CA LEU A 129 2.00 -3.94 -17.35
C LEU A 129 2.52 -4.12 -15.92
N LEU A 130 1.65 -4.59 -15.02
CA LEU A 130 2.05 -4.80 -13.63
C LEU A 130 3.13 -5.87 -13.52
N LEU A 131 2.99 -6.96 -14.26
CA LEU A 131 4.01 -8.02 -14.28
C LEU A 131 5.31 -7.53 -14.89
N SER A 132 5.23 -6.76 -15.99
CA SER A 132 6.42 -6.19 -16.63
C SER A 132 7.16 -5.23 -15.72
N ALA A 133 6.44 -4.54 -14.85
CA ALA A 133 7.05 -3.62 -13.88
C ALA A 133 7.71 -4.37 -12.71
N GLY A 134 7.45 -5.64 -12.56
CA GLY A 134 8.10 -6.47 -11.54
C GLY A 134 7.20 -6.94 -10.40
N ALA A 135 5.87 -6.92 -10.59
CA ALA A 135 4.96 -7.40 -9.55
C ALA A 135 5.26 -8.86 -9.23
N HIS A 136 5.41 -9.17 -7.96
CA HIS A 136 5.67 -10.52 -7.49
C HIS A 136 4.40 -11.36 -7.44
N HIS A 137 3.27 -10.72 -7.21
CA HIS A 137 1.96 -11.36 -7.15
C HIS A 137 0.91 -10.44 -7.74
N LEU A 138 -0.17 -11.04 -8.25
CA LEU A 138 -1.36 -10.32 -8.69
C LEU A 138 -2.56 -10.87 -7.94
N VAL A 139 -3.48 -10.01 -7.53
CA VAL A 139 -4.70 -10.42 -6.84
C VAL A 139 -5.93 -9.81 -7.51
N SER A 140 -7.05 -10.52 -7.46
CA SER A 140 -8.29 -10.14 -8.14
C SER A 140 -9.28 -9.39 -7.27
N ASP A 141 -9.23 -9.57 -5.96
CA ASP A 141 -10.15 -8.92 -5.01
C ASP A 141 -9.51 -8.79 -3.63
N ALA A 142 -10.20 -8.08 -2.74
CA ALA A 142 -9.70 -7.81 -1.39
C ALA A 142 -9.54 -9.09 -0.57
N GLN A 143 -10.39 -10.07 -0.78
CA GLN A 143 -10.35 -11.33 -0.05
C GLN A 143 -9.09 -12.12 -0.42
N GLU A 144 -8.78 -12.18 -1.70
CA GLU A 144 -7.56 -12.82 -2.19
C GLU A 144 -6.32 -12.11 -1.67
N LEU A 145 -6.36 -10.77 -1.64
CA LEU A 145 -5.26 -9.96 -1.11
C LEU A 145 -5.03 -10.28 0.38
N TYR A 146 -6.08 -10.32 1.17
CA TYR A 146 -5.96 -10.62 2.59
C TYR A 146 -5.36 -12.01 2.82
N LYS A 147 -5.81 -12.99 2.06
CA LYS A 147 -5.31 -14.36 2.16
C LYS A 147 -3.83 -14.44 1.80
N LEU A 148 -3.43 -13.76 0.72
CA LEU A 148 -2.03 -13.71 0.31
C LEU A 148 -1.16 -13.08 1.38
N LEU A 149 -1.58 -11.93 1.91
CA LEU A 149 -0.82 -11.21 2.93
C LEU A 149 -0.59 -12.06 4.18
N ASN A 150 -1.62 -12.78 4.62
CA ASN A 150 -1.51 -13.61 5.82
C ASN A 150 -0.51 -14.76 5.67
N GLY A 151 -0.26 -15.21 4.46
CA GLY A 151 0.69 -16.29 4.23
C GLY A 151 2.10 -15.84 3.90
N MET A 152 2.32 -14.55 3.71
CA MET A 152 3.61 -14.07 3.19
C MET A 152 4.74 -14.03 4.21
N PHE A 153 4.44 -13.81 5.45
CA PHE A 153 5.45 -13.55 6.48
C PHE A 153 5.36 -14.48 7.68
N ASP A 154 5.01 -15.70 7.44
CA ASP A 154 4.90 -16.71 8.50
C ASP A 154 6.26 -17.27 8.97
#